data_34aeb3b0f81f4d69ee993e23b6a37d4a
#
_entry.id   34aeb3b0f81f4d69ee993e23b6a37d4a
#
_cell.length_a   1.000
_cell.length_b   1.000
_cell.length_c   1.000
_cell.angle_alpha   90.00
_cell.angle_beta   90.00
_cell.angle_gamma   90.00
#
_symmetry.space_group_name_H-M   'P 1'
#
loop_
_entity.id
_entity.type
_entity.pdbx_description
1 polymer ?
#
loop_
_entity_poly.entity_id
_entity_poly.type
_entity_poly.pdbx_seq_one_letter_code
_entity_poly.pdbx_strand_id
1 'polypeptide(L)'
;MIKRALSGAALAASLASPVLALEHEVVIDHAAGPIAADYRGSVTIETRQVGSMGAPGRPSTLSCQWTASLNVERIAKVGSALNSRRTLTTDDVVTGAKPGWCPNNAQALDKLVDARSDKVRSALLALVEQDRAALLAEADTATTRG
;
A
#
# COMPACT_ATOMS: atom_id res chain seq x y z
N MET A 1 34.38 43.42 -26.80
CA MET A 1 33.05 43.43 -26.14
C MET A 1 32.52 42.00 -26.07
N ILE A 2 32.68 41.38 -24.93
CA ILE A 2 32.27 39.97 -24.71
C ILE A 2 30.93 40.00 -23.94
N LYS A 3 29.84 39.62 -24.60
CA LYS A 3 28.55 39.42 -23.97
C LYS A 3 28.50 38.03 -23.34
N ARG A 4 28.54 37.96 -22.02
CA ARG A 4 28.30 36.73 -21.27
C ARG A 4 26.79 36.53 -21.13
N ALA A 5 26.26 35.50 -21.77
CA ALA A 5 24.89 35.02 -21.55
C ALA A 5 24.87 34.12 -20.29
N LEU A 6 24.18 34.54 -19.26
CA LEU A 6 23.87 33.70 -18.10
C LEU A 6 22.65 32.83 -18.44
N SER A 7 22.89 31.55 -18.64
CA SER A 7 21.81 30.56 -18.71
C SER A 7 21.40 30.16 -17.29
N GLY A 8 20.26 30.63 -16.85
CA GLY A 8 19.65 30.20 -15.61
C GLY A 8 19.05 28.80 -15.78
N ALA A 9 19.59 27.81 -15.11
CA ALA A 9 19.00 26.48 -14.99
C ALA A 9 17.91 26.53 -13.91
N ALA A 10 16.65 26.43 -14.32
CA ALA A 10 15.53 26.26 -13.41
C ALA A 10 15.51 24.80 -12.91
N LEU A 11 15.88 24.56 -11.66
CA LEU A 11 15.65 23.28 -10.99
C LEU A 11 14.15 23.15 -10.70
N ALA A 12 13.48 22.30 -11.44
CA ALA A 12 12.14 21.85 -11.09
C ALA A 12 12.26 20.88 -9.92
N ALA A 13 11.98 21.34 -8.71
CA ALA A 13 11.84 20.48 -7.53
C ALA A 13 10.54 19.69 -7.67
N SER A 14 10.63 18.43 -8.06
CA SER A 14 9.53 17.49 -8.01
C SER A 14 9.21 17.21 -6.54
N LEU A 15 8.11 17.77 -6.04
CA LEU A 15 7.53 17.42 -4.75
C LEU A 15 6.94 16.01 -4.89
N ALA A 16 7.76 15.00 -4.69
CA ALA A 16 7.27 13.64 -4.48
C ALA A 16 6.54 13.64 -3.14
N SER A 17 5.21 13.52 -3.19
CA SER A 17 4.42 13.22 -1.99
C SER A 17 5.00 11.96 -1.35
N PRO A 18 5.22 11.92 -0.02
CA PRO A 18 5.63 10.70 0.64
C PRO A 18 4.49 9.69 0.56
N VAL A 19 4.53 8.85 -0.46
CA VAL A 19 3.79 7.61 -0.44
C VAL A 19 4.37 6.83 0.73
N LEU A 20 3.53 6.42 1.68
CA LEU A 20 3.93 5.52 2.76
C LEU A 20 4.61 4.31 2.10
N ALA A 21 5.94 4.26 2.17
CA ALA A 21 6.72 3.16 1.65
C ALA A 21 6.52 1.96 2.58
N LEU A 22 5.55 1.12 2.25
CA LEU A 22 5.27 -0.14 2.93
C LEU A 22 6.11 -1.24 2.30
N GLU A 23 7.39 -1.27 2.69
CA GLU A 23 8.33 -2.28 2.23
C GLU A 23 8.75 -3.17 3.39
N HIS A 24 8.87 -4.47 3.13
CA HIS A 24 9.36 -5.43 4.09
C HIS A 24 10.13 -6.54 3.37
N GLU A 25 11.35 -6.80 3.81
CA GLU A 25 12.20 -7.87 3.33
C GLU A 25 12.25 -9.01 4.34
N VAL A 26 12.20 -10.24 3.85
CA VAL A 26 12.36 -11.44 4.66
C VAL A 26 13.36 -12.36 3.97
N VAL A 27 14.27 -12.92 4.75
CA VAL A 27 15.15 -14.01 4.32
C VAL A 27 14.83 -15.24 5.16
N ILE A 28 14.51 -16.34 4.50
CA ILE A 28 14.14 -17.61 5.13
C ILE A 28 15.18 -18.65 4.75
N ASP A 29 15.73 -19.37 5.73
CA ASP A 29 16.63 -20.49 5.47
C ASP A 29 15.86 -21.66 4.87
N HIS A 30 16.37 -22.20 3.78
CA HIS A 30 15.80 -23.34 3.06
C HIS A 30 16.93 -24.24 2.53
N ALA A 31 16.64 -25.53 2.34
CA ALA A 31 17.61 -26.51 1.87
C ALA A 31 18.19 -26.20 0.48
N ALA A 32 17.41 -25.57 -0.39
CA ALA A 32 17.84 -25.12 -1.72
C ALA A 32 18.65 -23.81 -1.71
N GLY A 33 18.85 -23.20 -0.55
CA GLY A 33 19.47 -21.90 -0.36
C GLY A 33 18.51 -20.89 0.26
N PRO A 34 19.00 -19.75 0.73
CA PRO A 34 18.15 -18.75 1.36
C PRO A 34 17.10 -18.21 0.38
N ILE A 35 15.87 -18.12 0.86
CA ILE A 35 14.76 -17.51 0.14
C ILE A 35 14.70 -16.03 0.49
N ALA A 36 14.94 -15.16 -0.48
CA ALA A 36 14.79 -13.72 -0.31
C ALA A 36 13.41 -13.28 -0.85
N ALA A 37 12.59 -12.69 0.00
CA ALA A 37 11.26 -12.22 -0.36
C ALA A 37 11.10 -10.75 -0.04
N ASP A 38 10.74 -9.98 -1.06
CA ASP A 38 10.43 -8.55 -0.98
C ASP A 38 8.92 -8.36 -1.03
N TYR A 39 8.37 -7.65 -0.05
CA TYR A 39 6.97 -7.29 0.03
C TYR A 39 6.82 -5.78 -0.13
N ARG A 40 6.01 -5.36 -1.08
CA ARG A 40 5.70 -3.94 -1.34
C ARG A 40 4.21 -3.73 -1.23
N GLY A 41 3.81 -2.95 -0.23
CA GLY A 41 2.43 -2.63 0.06
C GLY A 41 1.98 -1.30 -0.54
N SER A 42 0.72 -1.25 -0.95
CA SER A 42 0.01 -0.03 -1.31
C SER A 42 -1.37 -0.04 -0.67
N VAL A 43 -1.84 1.13 -0.25
CA VAL A 43 -3.16 1.30 0.35
C VAL A 43 -4.12 1.88 -0.67
N THR A 44 -5.29 1.27 -0.79
CA THR A 44 -6.40 1.77 -1.59
C THR A 44 -7.54 2.20 -0.67
N ILE A 45 -8.04 3.42 -0.85
CA ILE A 45 -9.18 3.94 -0.10
C ILE A 45 -10.41 3.90 -1.00
N GLU A 46 -11.44 3.18 -0.56
CA GLU A 46 -12.75 3.16 -1.20
C GLU A 46 -13.74 3.95 -0.38
N THR A 47 -14.62 4.70 -1.05
CA THR A 47 -15.62 5.55 -0.41
C THR A 47 -17.02 5.21 -0.87
N ARG A 48 -17.99 5.37 0.05
CA ARG A 48 -19.40 5.20 -0.23
C ARG A 48 -20.19 6.38 0.36
N GLN A 49 -20.92 7.07 -0.51
CA GLN A 49 -21.79 8.15 -0.08
C GLN A 49 -23.11 7.61 0.45
N VAL A 50 -23.50 8.03 1.65
CA VAL A 50 -24.78 7.69 2.28
C VAL A 50 -25.47 8.94 2.83
N GLY A 51 -26.77 8.83 3.09
CA GLY A 51 -27.58 9.92 3.64
C GLY A 51 -28.09 10.92 2.60
N SER A 52 -28.66 12.01 3.07
CA SER A 52 -29.25 13.07 2.24
C SER A 52 -28.95 14.46 2.77
N MET A 53 -29.09 15.47 1.89
CA MET A 53 -28.87 16.86 2.27
C MET A 53 -29.91 17.42 3.26
N GLY A 54 -31.04 16.76 3.40
CA GLY A 54 -32.15 17.25 4.20
C GLY A 54 -32.95 18.37 3.49
N ALA A 55 -34.16 18.60 3.96
CA ALA A 55 -35.01 19.71 3.54
C ALA A 55 -34.56 21.03 4.20
N PRO A 56 -34.95 22.22 3.66
CA PRO A 56 -34.67 23.49 4.30
C PRO A 56 -35.07 23.50 5.78
N GLY A 57 -34.15 23.89 6.67
CA GLY A 57 -34.35 23.89 8.11
C GLY A 57 -34.15 22.56 8.82
N ARG A 58 -33.76 21.50 8.10
CA ARG A 58 -33.38 20.19 8.67
C ARG A 58 -31.90 19.92 8.49
N PRO A 59 -31.21 19.33 9.48
CA PRO A 59 -29.80 18.99 9.34
C PRO A 59 -29.59 17.94 8.24
N SER A 60 -28.47 18.05 7.54
CA SER A 60 -28.00 17.04 6.57
C SER A 60 -27.56 15.78 7.30
N THR A 61 -27.91 14.62 6.73
CA THR A 61 -27.44 13.29 7.17
C THR A 61 -26.34 12.73 6.28
N LEU A 62 -25.82 13.53 5.34
CA LEU A 62 -24.75 13.11 4.45
C LEU A 62 -23.54 12.61 5.24
N SER A 63 -23.08 11.45 4.87
CA SER A 63 -21.90 10.83 5.44
C SER A 63 -21.10 10.11 4.37
N CYS A 64 -19.79 10.26 4.42
CA CYS A 64 -18.87 9.50 3.61
C CYS A 64 -18.35 8.31 4.42
N GLN A 65 -18.81 7.13 4.12
CA GLN A 65 -18.23 5.89 4.62
C GLN A 65 -17.00 5.55 3.80
N TRP A 66 -15.95 5.09 4.46
CA TRP A 66 -14.70 4.77 3.78
C TRP A 66 -14.02 3.55 4.37
N THR A 67 -13.26 2.88 3.53
CA THR A 67 -12.52 1.66 3.86
C THR A 67 -11.14 1.74 3.21
N ALA A 68 -10.11 1.47 3.96
CA ALA A 68 -8.75 1.33 3.45
C ALA A 68 -8.38 -0.15 3.40
N SER A 69 -7.97 -0.61 2.23
CA SER A 69 -7.49 -1.97 1.98
C SER A 69 -6.00 -1.96 1.63
N LEU A 70 -5.28 -3.00 2.03
CA LEU A 70 -3.87 -3.17 1.76
C LEU A 70 -3.67 -4.18 0.63
N ASN A 71 -3.00 -3.77 -0.43
CA ASN A 71 -2.53 -4.63 -1.51
C ASN A 71 -1.03 -4.77 -1.41
N VAL A 72 -0.53 -5.99 -1.45
CA VAL A 72 0.89 -6.31 -1.31
C VAL A 72 1.36 -7.13 -2.49
N GLU A 73 2.41 -6.68 -3.15
CA GLU A 73 3.14 -7.45 -4.13
C GLU A 73 4.34 -8.10 -3.47
N ARG A 74 4.45 -9.42 -3.60
CA ARG A 74 5.61 -10.20 -3.15
C ARG A 74 6.42 -10.66 -4.34
N ILE A 75 7.73 -10.44 -4.29
CA ILE A 75 8.71 -11.01 -5.21
C ILE A 75 9.66 -11.87 -4.38
N ALA A 76 9.75 -13.16 -4.69
CA ALA A 76 10.62 -14.10 -4.00
C ALA A 76 11.64 -14.72 -4.94
N LYS A 77 12.85 -14.92 -4.43
CA LYS A 77 13.97 -15.53 -5.16
C LYS A 77 14.69 -16.55 -4.30
N VAL A 78 15.07 -17.66 -4.91
CA VAL A 78 15.98 -18.66 -4.33
C VAL A 78 17.12 -18.86 -5.34
N GLY A 79 18.21 -18.09 -5.19
CA GLY A 79 19.29 -18.07 -6.17
C GLY A 79 18.76 -17.83 -7.59
N SER A 80 19.06 -18.76 -8.52
CA SER A 80 18.49 -18.78 -9.87
C SER A 80 17.33 -19.78 -10.03
N ALA A 81 17.00 -20.55 -8.98
CA ALA A 81 16.03 -21.65 -9.05
C ALA A 81 14.57 -21.19 -9.00
N LEU A 82 14.28 -20.10 -8.28
CA LEU A 82 12.94 -19.57 -8.13
C LEU A 82 12.92 -18.05 -8.35
N ASN A 83 11.98 -17.61 -9.18
CA ASN A 83 11.59 -16.22 -9.28
C ASN A 83 10.06 -16.19 -9.34
N SER A 84 9.44 -15.89 -8.20
CA SER A 84 8.00 -15.99 -7.99
C SER A 84 7.43 -14.64 -7.61
N ARG A 85 6.29 -14.29 -8.22
CA ARG A 85 5.54 -13.07 -7.92
C ARG A 85 4.13 -13.45 -7.48
N ARG A 86 3.66 -12.82 -6.42
CA ARG A 86 2.31 -13.05 -5.89
C ARG A 86 1.72 -11.75 -5.36
N THR A 87 0.41 -11.58 -5.56
CA THR A 87 -0.35 -10.48 -4.97
C THR A 87 -1.15 -10.98 -3.78
N LEU A 88 -1.07 -10.28 -2.67
CA LEU A 88 -1.79 -10.53 -1.43
C LEU A 88 -2.65 -9.31 -1.11
N THR A 89 -3.83 -9.52 -0.57
CA THR A 89 -4.75 -8.43 -0.23
C THR A 89 -5.35 -8.66 1.16
N THR A 90 -5.45 -7.59 1.93
CA THR A 90 -6.23 -7.54 3.15
C THR A 90 -7.21 -6.39 3.06
N ASP A 91 -8.50 -6.71 3.07
CA ASP A 91 -9.56 -5.72 3.05
C ASP A 91 -9.82 -5.16 4.46
N ASP A 92 -10.47 -4.01 4.51
CA ASP A 92 -10.97 -3.42 5.75
C ASP A 92 -9.92 -3.22 6.85
N VAL A 93 -8.68 -2.89 6.48
CA VAL A 93 -7.59 -2.64 7.44
C VAL A 93 -7.92 -1.47 8.35
N VAL A 94 -8.48 -0.41 7.78
CA VAL A 94 -9.02 0.75 8.50
C VAL A 94 -10.35 1.12 7.87
N THR A 95 -11.37 1.35 8.70
CA THR A 95 -12.69 1.78 8.27
C THR A 95 -13.15 2.98 9.09
N GLY A 96 -14.04 3.77 8.53
CA GLY A 96 -14.61 4.89 9.23
C GLY A 96 -15.69 5.61 8.44
N ALA A 97 -16.17 6.71 9.01
CA ALA A 97 -17.14 7.60 8.37
C ALA A 97 -16.80 9.05 8.69
N LYS A 98 -17.07 9.94 7.74
CA LYS A 98 -16.95 11.38 7.92
C LYS A 98 -18.22 12.07 7.42
N PRO A 99 -18.72 13.10 8.15
CA PRO A 99 -19.84 13.89 7.67
C PRO A 99 -19.54 14.59 6.34
N GLY A 100 -20.57 14.73 5.50
CA GLY A 100 -20.52 15.46 4.25
C GLY A 100 -20.28 14.60 3.01
N TRP A 101 -19.93 15.26 1.93
CA TRP A 101 -19.68 14.65 0.63
C TRP A 101 -18.29 13.97 0.58
N CYS A 102 -18.23 12.76 0.03
CA CYS A 102 -16.97 12.02 -0.12
C CYS A 102 -15.89 12.81 -0.87
N PRO A 103 -16.16 13.48 -2.00
CA PRO A 103 -15.13 14.23 -2.71
C PRO A 103 -14.49 15.34 -1.86
N ASN A 104 -15.25 15.96 -0.96
CA ASN A 104 -14.74 17.00 -0.07
C ASN A 104 -13.85 16.47 1.06
N ASN A 105 -13.89 15.16 1.30
CA ASN A 105 -13.16 14.50 2.37
C ASN A 105 -11.86 13.80 1.90
N ALA A 106 -11.54 13.79 0.61
CA ALA A 106 -10.44 13.02 0.05
C ALA A 106 -9.10 13.25 0.78
N GLN A 107 -8.67 14.50 0.96
CA GLN A 107 -7.43 14.82 1.66
C GLN A 107 -7.46 14.45 3.14
N ALA A 108 -8.61 14.60 3.79
CA ALA A 108 -8.79 14.23 5.19
C ALA A 108 -8.70 12.71 5.37
N LEU A 109 -9.19 11.93 4.41
CA LEU A 109 -9.08 10.46 4.43
C LEU A 109 -7.63 10.01 4.28
N ASP A 110 -6.86 10.61 3.39
CA ASP A 110 -5.43 10.32 3.25
C ASP A 110 -4.70 10.53 4.57
N LYS A 111 -4.95 11.66 5.24
CA LYS A 111 -4.36 11.96 6.56
C LYS A 111 -4.79 10.98 7.65
N LEU A 112 -6.04 10.53 7.62
CA LEU A 112 -6.54 9.54 8.59
C LEU A 112 -5.86 8.19 8.40
N VAL A 113 -5.64 7.76 7.18
CA VAL A 113 -4.92 6.52 6.88
C VAL A 113 -3.46 6.64 7.29
N ASP A 114 -2.81 7.77 6.99
CA ASP A 114 -1.43 8.04 7.43
C ASP A 114 -1.30 8.00 8.97
N ALA A 115 -2.28 8.55 9.68
CA ALA A 115 -2.32 8.49 11.15
C ALA A 115 -2.53 7.07 11.69
N ARG A 116 -2.99 6.14 10.87
CA ARG A 116 -3.18 4.71 11.20
C ARG A 116 -2.13 3.81 10.53
N SER A 117 -0.97 4.36 10.21
CA SER A 117 0.14 3.63 9.60
C SER A 117 0.59 2.41 10.42
N ASP A 118 0.43 2.44 11.73
CA ASP A 118 0.67 1.31 12.62
C ASP A 118 -0.24 0.11 12.31
N LYS A 119 -1.53 0.35 12.06
CA LYS A 119 -2.49 -0.69 11.68
C LYS A 119 -2.18 -1.26 10.30
N VAL A 120 -1.84 -0.40 9.35
CA VAL A 120 -1.48 -0.82 7.99
C VAL A 120 -0.20 -1.66 8.03
N ARG A 121 0.80 -1.24 8.82
CA ARG A 121 2.04 -2.01 9.00
C ARG A 121 1.78 -3.35 9.67
N SER A 122 0.93 -3.41 10.68
CA SER A 122 0.55 -4.67 11.34
C SER A 122 -0.15 -5.63 10.38
N ALA A 123 -1.01 -5.10 9.50
CA ALA A 123 -1.67 -5.89 8.45
C ALA A 123 -0.65 -6.44 7.43
N LEU A 124 0.34 -5.64 7.04
CA LEU A 124 1.44 -6.09 6.18
C LEU A 124 2.20 -7.26 6.81
N LEU A 125 2.60 -7.12 8.07
CA LEU A 125 3.35 -8.17 8.79
C LEU A 125 2.52 -9.45 8.95
N ALA A 126 1.21 -9.33 9.16
CA ALA A 126 0.31 -10.48 9.22
C ALA A 126 0.22 -11.20 7.87
N LEU A 127 0.15 -10.47 6.75
CA LEU A 127 0.18 -11.05 5.41
C LEU A 127 1.51 -11.76 5.13
N VAL A 128 2.63 -11.17 5.52
CA VAL A 128 3.96 -11.78 5.39
C VAL A 128 4.02 -13.11 6.14
N GLU A 129 3.52 -13.16 7.36
CA GLU A 129 3.49 -14.40 8.16
C GLU A 129 2.56 -15.47 7.55
N GLN A 130 1.39 -15.07 7.06
CA GLN A 130 0.47 -15.98 6.36
C GLN A 130 1.07 -16.54 5.07
N ASP A 131 1.83 -15.73 4.33
CA ASP A 131 2.46 -16.14 3.08
C ASP A 131 3.66 -17.07 3.26
N ARG A 132 4.23 -17.14 4.46
CA ARG A 132 5.41 -17.94 4.75
C ARG A 132 5.27 -19.40 4.35
N ALA A 133 4.14 -20.03 4.67
CA ALA A 133 3.87 -21.42 4.34
C ALA A 133 3.79 -21.65 2.81
N ALA A 134 3.13 -20.74 2.10
CA ALA A 134 3.05 -20.79 0.64
C ALA A 134 4.42 -20.62 -0.01
N LEU A 135 5.24 -19.71 0.51
CA LEU A 135 6.58 -19.44 0.01
C LEU A 135 7.51 -20.67 0.17
N LEU A 136 7.44 -21.34 1.32
CA LEU A 136 8.19 -22.59 1.57
C LEU A 136 7.72 -23.68 0.62
N ALA A 137 6.42 -23.85 0.41
CA ALA A 137 5.87 -24.83 -0.53
C ALA A 137 6.29 -24.59 -1.99
N GLU A 138 6.34 -23.31 -2.40
CA GLU A 138 6.84 -22.93 -3.74
C GLU A 138 8.32 -23.28 -3.91
N ALA A 139 9.14 -23.02 -2.89
CA ALA A 139 10.56 -23.36 -2.90
C ALA A 139 10.80 -24.87 -2.95
N ASP A 140 10.04 -25.66 -2.19
CA ASP A 140 10.09 -27.14 -2.22
C ASP A 140 9.74 -27.66 -3.61
N THR A 141 8.70 -27.13 -4.24
CA THR A 141 8.27 -27.52 -5.58
C THR A 141 9.32 -27.18 -6.63
N ALA A 142 9.94 -26.03 -6.56
CA ALA A 142 11.00 -25.61 -7.47
C ALA A 142 12.24 -26.51 -7.34
N THR A 143 12.58 -26.94 -6.14
CA THR A 143 13.71 -27.85 -5.87
C THR A 143 13.45 -29.25 -6.42
N THR A 144 12.20 -29.75 -6.37
CA THR A 144 11.83 -31.08 -6.84
C THR A 144 11.81 -31.16 -8.37
N ARG A 145 11.63 -30.07 -9.08
CA ARG A 145 11.60 -30.00 -10.55
C ARG A 145 12.96 -29.80 -11.21
N GLY A 146 13.95 -29.52 -10.43
CA GLY A 146 15.34 -29.23 -10.87
C GLY A 146 16.23 -30.48 -11.08
#